data_e53c28aee99f2b90d348904e164667f0
#
_entry.id   e53c28aee99f2b90d348904e164667f0
#
_cell.length_a   1.000
_cell.length_b   1.000
_cell.length_c   1.000
_cell.angle_alpha   90.00
_cell.angle_beta   90.00
_cell.angle_gamma   90.00
#
_symmetry.space_group_name_H-M   'P 1'
#
loop_
_entity.id
_entity.type
_entity.pdbx_description
1 polymer ?
#
loop_
_entity_poly.entity_id
_entity_poly.type
_entity_poly.pdbx_seq_one_letter_code
_entity_poly.pdbx_strand_id
1 'polypeptide(L)'
;MKANKAEIAVFVSGGGTNLQALIDAQKSGIIEHGEIKLVVSSNPNAYALERAAKAGIKSVTVSKKGFGSQAAVEEKIIEILEENNIDLIVLAGYMSILSADFTRRYERRIINVHPSLIPSFCGEGFYGLRVHEAALKKGVKVTGATVHFVNEIPDGGEIIMQKAVKVRDGDTPETLQKRVMRLAEWKILSLIHISEPTRPEPIS
;
A
#
# COMPACT_ATOMS: atom_id res chain seq x y z
N MET A 1 23.20 -3.70 -19.97
CA MET A 1 22.44 -2.50 -19.61
C MET A 1 21.90 -2.73 -18.22
N LYS A 2 22.11 -1.84 -17.24
CA LYS A 2 21.40 -1.94 -15.95
C LYS A 2 19.93 -1.65 -16.25
N ALA A 3 19.04 -2.61 -15.99
CA ALA A 3 17.60 -2.35 -16.06
C ALA A 3 17.30 -1.14 -15.16
N ASN A 4 16.62 -0.12 -15.70
CA ASN A 4 16.18 1.02 -14.90
C ASN A 4 15.25 0.48 -13.81
N LYS A 5 15.57 0.78 -12.54
CA LYS A 5 14.68 0.45 -11.43
C LYS A 5 13.42 1.27 -11.52
N ALA A 6 12.28 0.65 -11.22
CA ALA A 6 11.01 1.38 -11.11
C ALA A 6 11.06 2.35 -9.91
N GLU A 7 10.66 3.59 -10.13
CA GLU A 7 10.58 4.61 -9.09
C GLU A 7 9.26 4.48 -8.32
N ILE A 8 9.34 4.23 -7.01
CA ILE A 8 8.18 3.88 -6.17
C ILE A 8 7.82 5.03 -5.24
N ALA A 9 6.54 5.41 -5.22
CA ALA A 9 5.96 6.23 -4.16
C ALA A 9 5.17 5.36 -3.19
N VAL A 10 5.37 5.55 -1.88
CA VAL A 10 4.62 4.84 -0.84
C VAL A 10 3.68 5.82 -0.13
N PHE A 11 2.38 5.53 -0.18
CA PHE A 11 1.35 6.34 0.44
C PHE A 11 1.00 5.81 1.83
N VAL A 12 0.94 6.71 2.81
CA VAL A 12 0.78 6.38 4.23
C VAL A 12 -0.17 7.35 4.93
N SER A 13 -0.72 6.96 6.08
CA SER A 13 -1.53 7.86 6.93
C SER A 13 -1.21 7.74 8.42
N GLY A 14 -0.45 6.73 8.85
CA GLY A 14 -0.27 6.40 10.26
C GLY A 14 1.13 5.91 10.64
N GLY A 15 1.21 4.80 11.38
CA GLY A 15 2.44 4.28 11.97
C GLY A 15 3.52 3.80 10.98
N GLY A 16 3.14 3.46 9.74
CA GLY A 16 4.08 3.11 8.66
C GLY A 16 4.81 1.78 8.85
N THR A 17 4.18 0.78 9.45
CA THR A 17 4.80 -0.54 9.62
C THR A 17 5.04 -1.25 8.29
N ASN A 18 4.11 -1.11 7.34
CA ASN A 18 4.28 -1.62 5.98
C ASN A 18 5.34 -0.83 5.19
N LEU A 19 5.42 0.50 5.39
CA LEU A 19 6.52 1.30 4.85
C LEU A 19 7.87 0.82 5.39
N GLN A 20 7.97 0.54 6.70
CA GLN A 20 9.22 0.01 7.28
C GLN A 20 9.61 -1.33 6.64
N ALA A 21 8.66 -2.23 6.45
CA ALA A 21 8.92 -3.51 5.80
C ALA A 21 9.44 -3.35 4.36
N LEU A 22 8.90 -2.40 3.61
CA LEU A 22 9.38 -2.06 2.26
C LEU A 22 10.81 -1.47 2.30
N ILE A 23 11.09 -0.56 3.23
CA ILE A 23 12.43 0.02 3.43
C ILE A 23 13.45 -1.08 3.77
N ASP A 24 13.10 -1.99 4.66
CA ASP A 24 13.97 -3.09 5.08
C ASP A 24 14.20 -4.07 3.92
N ALA A 25 13.16 -4.37 3.13
CA ALA A 25 13.26 -5.20 1.93
C ALA A 25 14.14 -4.56 0.84
N GLN A 26 14.06 -3.25 0.66
CA GLN A 26 14.95 -2.53 -0.26
C GLN A 26 16.40 -2.57 0.23
N LYS A 27 16.66 -2.32 1.52
CA LYS A 27 18.01 -2.36 2.10
C LYS A 27 18.63 -3.75 2.04
N SER A 28 17.84 -4.81 2.19
CA SER A 28 18.31 -6.19 2.10
C SER A 28 18.45 -6.73 0.68
N GLY A 29 18.12 -5.91 -0.34
CA GLY A 29 18.20 -6.30 -1.74
C GLY A 29 17.07 -7.22 -2.22
N ILE A 30 16.01 -7.41 -1.42
CA ILE A 30 14.84 -8.19 -1.84
C ILE A 30 14.07 -7.45 -2.94
N ILE A 31 13.98 -6.11 -2.86
CA ILE A 31 13.42 -5.29 -3.94
C ILE A 31 14.54 -4.97 -4.93
N GLU A 32 14.69 -5.85 -5.95
CA GLU A 32 15.79 -5.74 -6.92
C GLU A 32 15.54 -4.72 -8.01
N HIS A 33 14.28 -4.62 -8.48
CA HIS A 33 13.88 -3.84 -9.66
C HIS A 33 13.11 -2.55 -9.32
N GLY A 34 13.09 -2.14 -8.06
CA GLY A 34 12.43 -0.92 -7.60
C GLY A 34 13.27 -0.10 -6.63
N GLU A 35 12.94 1.18 -6.50
CA GLU A 35 13.53 2.08 -5.51
C GLU A 35 12.46 2.99 -4.92
N ILE A 36 12.34 3.03 -3.59
CA ILE A 36 11.42 3.94 -2.91
C ILE A 36 12.02 5.35 -2.95
N LYS A 37 11.46 6.20 -3.79
CA LYS A 37 11.89 7.60 -3.97
C LYS A 37 11.13 8.59 -3.11
N LEU A 38 9.86 8.28 -2.85
CA LEU A 38 8.94 9.23 -2.25
C LEU A 38 8.00 8.56 -1.25
N VAL A 39 7.74 9.24 -0.15
CA VAL A 39 6.66 8.90 0.77
C VAL A 39 5.64 10.05 0.77
N VAL A 40 4.38 9.74 0.48
CA VAL A 40 3.27 10.71 0.52
C VAL A 40 2.39 10.40 1.71
N SER A 41 2.22 11.35 2.63
CA SER A 41 1.36 11.18 3.79
C SER A 41 0.12 12.05 3.70
N SER A 42 -1.05 11.48 4.00
CA SER A 42 -2.29 12.25 4.19
C SER A 42 -2.38 12.94 5.56
N ASN A 43 -1.45 12.61 6.48
CA ASN A 43 -1.46 13.10 7.85
C ASN A 43 -0.07 13.65 8.23
N PRO A 44 0.03 14.95 8.62
CA PRO A 44 1.31 15.54 9.00
C PRO A 44 1.93 14.94 10.26
N ASN A 45 1.13 14.26 11.08
CA ASN A 45 1.56 13.63 12.32
C ASN A 45 1.81 12.12 12.17
N ALA A 46 1.86 11.60 10.95
CA ALA A 46 2.11 10.19 10.70
C ALA A 46 3.55 9.81 11.10
N TYR A 47 3.71 8.83 11.98
CA TYR A 47 5.02 8.32 12.36
C TYR A 47 5.80 7.72 11.16
N ALA A 48 5.09 7.36 10.12
CA ALA A 48 5.67 6.96 8.83
C ALA A 48 6.64 8.01 8.26
N LEU A 49 6.41 9.31 8.50
CA LEU A 49 7.30 10.40 8.06
C LEU A 49 8.67 10.33 8.77
N GLU A 50 8.69 9.99 10.06
CA GLU A 50 9.93 9.77 10.79
C GLU A 50 10.70 8.56 10.25
N ARG A 51 10.02 7.49 9.85
CA ARG A 51 10.63 6.32 9.23
C ARG A 51 11.28 6.67 7.90
N ALA A 52 10.58 7.45 7.06
CA ALA A 52 11.11 7.95 5.80
C ALA A 52 12.36 8.80 6.02
N ALA A 53 12.32 9.76 6.96
CA ALA A 53 13.45 10.62 7.30
C ALA A 53 14.67 9.81 7.78
N LYS A 54 14.48 8.83 8.67
CA LYS A 54 15.55 7.93 9.15
C LYS A 54 16.16 7.08 8.03
N ALA A 55 15.39 6.82 6.98
CA ALA A 55 15.86 6.07 5.81
C ALA A 55 16.46 6.96 4.71
N GLY A 56 16.43 8.29 4.88
CA GLY A 56 16.88 9.26 3.87
C GLY A 56 15.95 9.37 2.67
N ILE A 57 14.67 8.97 2.81
CA ILE A 57 13.68 9.01 1.73
C ILE A 57 12.92 10.33 1.80
N LYS A 58 12.80 11.00 0.65
CA LYS A 58 12.01 12.23 0.50
C LYS A 58 10.56 11.95 0.94
N SER A 59 9.98 12.84 1.74
CA SER A 59 8.59 12.72 2.15
C SER A 59 7.85 14.04 2.04
N VAL A 60 6.57 13.96 1.72
CA VAL A 60 5.66 15.11 1.59
C VAL A 60 4.35 14.80 2.31
N THR A 61 3.72 15.86 2.82
CA THR A 61 2.36 15.75 3.38
C THR A 61 1.38 16.49 2.50
N VAL A 62 0.37 15.77 2.00
CA VAL A 62 -0.73 16.35 1.21
C VAL A 62 -2.03 15.91 1.88
N SER A 63 -2.71 16.82 2.54
CA SER A 63 -3.89 16.53 3.33
C SER A 63 -5.08 17.42 2.91
N LYS A 64 -6.30 16.88 3.03
CA LYS A 64 -7.52 17.63 2.72
C LYS A 64 -7.64 18.91 3.54
N LYS A 65 -7.12 18.91 4.77
CA LYS A 65 -7.11 20.10 5.64
C LYS A 65 -6.23 21.22 5.05
N GLY A 66 -5.16 20.88 4.33
CA GLY A 66 -4.26 21.87 3.71
C GLY A 66 -4.76 22.38 2.36
N PHE A 67 -5.49 21.56 1.62
CA PHE A 67 -5.89 21.83 0.23
C PHE A 67 -7.40 22.04 0.04
N GLY A 68 -8.23 21.85 1.07
CA GLY A 68 -9.66 22.15 1.08
C GLY A 68 -10.56 21.11 0.40
N SER A 69 -10.15 20.51 -0.72
CA SER A 69 -10.94 19.53 -1.46
C SER A 69 -10.14 18.28 -1.81
N GLN A 70 -10.83 17.19 -2.11
CA GLN A 70 -10.20 15.94 -2.58
C GLN A 70 -9.51 16.15 -3.94
N ALA A 71 -10.17 16.87 -4.85
CA ALA A 71 -9.61 17.16 -6.17
C ALA A 71 -8.30 17.95 -6.07
N ALA A 72 -8.23 18.99 -5.25
CA ALA A 72 -7.00 19.77 -5.05
C ALA A 72 -5.87 18.94 -4.40
N VAL A 73 -6.21 18.01 -3.50
CA VAL A 73 -5.26 17.06 -2.93
C VAL A 73 -4.68 16.17 -4.03
N GLU A 74 -5.53 15.59 -4.86
CA GLU A 74 -5.11 14.66 -5.92
C GLU A 74 -4.33 15.37 -7.02
N GLU A 75 -4.72 16.58 -7.41
CA GLU A 75 -3.97 17.42 -8.35
C GLU A 75 -2.55 17.68 -7.84
N LYS A 76 -2.42 18.06 -6.55
CA LYS A 76 -1.08 18.26 -5.95
C LYS A 76 -0.29 16.96 -5.85
N ILE A 77 -0.93 15.84 -5.57
CA ILE A 77 -0.26 14.53 -5.58
C ILE A 77 0.24 14.20 -6.99
N ILE A 78 -0.57 14.42 -8.02
CA ILE A 78 -0.19 14.18 -9.43
C ILE A 78 1.06 14.98 -9.80
N GLU A 79 1.09 16.30 -9.52
CA GLU A 79 2.27 17.13 -9.76
C GLU A 79 3.52 16.52 -9.11
N ILE A 80 3.41 16.15 -7.83
CA ILE A 80 4.54 15.60 -7.07
C ILE A 80 5.01 14.25 -7.66
N LEU A 81 4.09 13.39 -8.09
CA LEU A 81 4.42 12.10 -8.70
C LEU A 81 5.13 12.29 -10.04
N GLU A 82 4.68 13.23 -10.86
CA GLU A 82 5.30 13.56 -12.16
C GLU A 82 6.68 14.19 -11.99
N GLU A 83 6.85 15.16 -11.07
CA GLU A 83 8.15 15.77 -10.76
C GLU A 83 9.19 14.74 -10.29
N ASN A 84 8.76 13.66 -9.66
CA ASN A 84 9.66 12.61 -9.15
C ASN A 84 9.71 11.37 -10.07
N ASN A 85 9.09 11.42 -11.26
CA ASN A 85 9.06 10.34 -12.27
C ASN A 85 8.59 9.00 -11.68
N ILE A 86 7.54 9.01 -10.86
CA ILE A 86 7.06 7.81 -10.17
C ILE A 86 6.39 6.84 -11.15
N ASP A 87 6.86 5.61 -11.16
CA ASP A 87 6.32 4.51 -11.97
C ASP A 87 5.22 3.74 -11.25
N LEU A 88 5.36 3.53 -9.95
CA LEU A 88 4.46 2.69 -9.14
C LEU A 88 4.08 3.37 -7.83
N ILE A 89 2.81 3.28 -7.46
CA ILE A 89 2.27 3.77 -6.19
C ILE A 89 1.92 2.57 -5.32
N VAL A 90 2.40 2.54 -4.07
CA VAL A 90 2.07 1.52 -3.08
C VAL A 90 1.26 2.14 -1.95
N LEU A 91 0.03 1.69 -1.77
CA LEU A 91 -0.78 2.09 -0.61
C LEU A 91 -0.38 1.21 0.59
N ALA A 92 0.26 1.83 1.58
CA ALA A 92 0.76 1.17 2.79
C ALA A 92 0.06 1.70 4.05
N GLY A 93 -1.23 1.44 4.18
CA GLY A 93 -2.07 2.00 5.22
C GLY A 93 -2.46 3.47 4.93
N TYR A 94 -2.76 3.77 3.68
CA TYR A 94 -3.31 5.05 3.25
C TYR A 94 -4.81 5.07 3.49
N MET A 95 -5.29 6.01 4.31
CA MET A 95 -6.67 6.04 4.77
C MET A 95 -7.59 6.95 3.95
N SER A 96 -7.04 7.72 3.01
CA SER A 96 -7.84 8.55 2.12
C SER A 96 -8.28 7.74 0.91
N ILE A 97 -9.56 7.89 0.53
CA ILE A 97 -10.09 7.26 -0.68
C ILE A 97 -9.60 8.06 -1.88
N LEU A 98 -9.07 7.37 -2.88
CA LEU A 98 -8.68 7.93 -4.17
C LEU A 98 -9.91 8.02 -5.09
N SER A 99 -10.00 9.07 -5.88
CA SER A 99 -11.10 9.23 -6.84
C SER A 99 -10.97 8.26 -8.01
N ALA A 100 -12.09 8.05 -8.72
CA ALA A 100 -12.11 7.25 -9.94
C ALA A 100 -11.18 7.84 -11.03
N ASP A 101 -11.08 9.17 -11.11
CA ASP A 101 -10.21 9.83 -12.09
C ASP A 101 -8.73 9.59 -11.76
N PHE A 102 -8.37 9.67 -10.47
CA PHE A 102 -7.02 9.36 -10.04
C PHE A 102 -6.65 7.89 -10.29
N THR A 103 -7.53 6.95 -9.95
CA THR A 103 -7.28 5.52 -10.13
C THR A 103 -7.17 5.14 -11.61
N ARG A 104 -8.00 5.73 -12.50
CA ARG A 104 -7.90 5.55 -13.95
C ARG A 104 -6.60 6.12 -14.55
N ARG A 105 -6.14 7.31 -14.08
CA ARG A 105 -4.88 7.89 -14.53
C ARG A 105 -3.68 7.00 -14.26
N TYR A 106 -3.72 6.27 -13.15
CA TYR A 106 -2.67 5.34 -12.71
C TYR A 106 -3.12 3.89 -12.77
N GLU A 107 -3.95 3.53 -13.76
CA GLU A 107 -4.42 2.16 -13.97
C GLU A 107 -3.23 1.18 -14.01
N ARG A 108 -3.34 0.06 -13.23
CA ARG A 108 -2.28 -0.93 -13.03
C ARG A 108 -0.94 -0.38 -12.50
N ARG A 109 -0.95 0.84 -11.99
CA ARG A 109 0.21 1.49 -11.37
C ARG A 109 -0.03 1.85 -9.89
N ILE A 110 -1.16 1.46 -9.34
CA ILE A 110 -1.45 1.57 -7.90
C ILE A 110 -1.72 0.19 -7.36
N ILE A 111 -1.02 -0.17 -6.30
CA ILE A 111 -1.22 -1.43 -5.58
C ILE A 111 -1.53 -1.15 -4.11
N ASN A 112 -2.37 -2.00 -3.52
CA ASN A 112 -2.72 -1.95 -2.12
C ASN A 112 -2.49 -3.30 -1.44
N VAL A 113 -2.14 -3.28 -0.17
CA VAL A 113 -2.16 -4.45 0.69
C VAL A 113 -3.35 -4.37 1.62
N HIS A 114 -4.23 -5.36 1.52
CA HIS A 114 -5.39 -5.50 2.38
C HIS A 114 -5.20 -6.69 3.34
N PRO A 115 -5.48 -6.55 4.66
CA PRO A 115 -5.16 -7.56 5.67
C PRO A 115 -6.19 -8.69 5.77
N SER A 116 -6.74 -9.13 4.64
CA SER A 116 -7.58 -10.33 4.52
C SER A 116 -7.33 -11.08 3.22
N LEU A 117 -7.94 -12.24 3.08
CA LEU A 117 -8.03 -12.95 1.81
C LEU A 117 -9.27 -12.47 1.05
N ILE A 118 -9.12 -11.47 0.17
CA ILE A 118 -10.21 -10.99 -0.71
C ILE A 118 -10.81 -12.17 -1.48
N PRO A 119 -12.15 -12.28 -1.58
CA PRO A 119 -13.18 -11.27 -1.30
C PRO A 119 -13.71 -11.24 0.13
N SER A 120 -13.12 -11.93 1.09
CA SER A 120 -13.60 -11.94 2.48
C SER A 120 -13.11 -10.72 3.26
N PHE A 121 -13.98 -10.11 4.07
CA PHE A 121 -13.65 -9.00 4.99
C PHE A 121 -12.91 -7.84 4.31
N CYS A 122 -13.42 -7.41 3.15
CA CYS A 122 -12.88 -6.32 2.36
C CYS A 122 -13.98 -5.33 1.94
N GLY A 123 -13.60 -4.22 1.31
CA GLY A 123 -14.49 -3.16 0.88
C GLY A 123 -14.76 -2.13 1.97
N GLU A 124 -15.85 -1.37 1.80
CA GLU A 124 -16.18 -0.24 2.67
C GLU A 124 -16.34 -0.67 4.15
N GLY A 125 -15.68 0.05 5.04
CA GLY A 125 -15.71 -0.22 6.48
C GLY A 125 -14.72 -1.27 6.99
N PHE A 126 -14.06 -2.03 6.12
CA PHE A 126 -13.07 -3.03 6.49
C PHE A 126 -11.64 -2.46 6.42
N TYR A 127 -11.13 -1.99 7.54
CA TYR A 127 -9.76 -1.49 7.68
C TYR A 127 -9.20 -1.68 9.10
N GLY A 128 -7.90 -1.75 9.22
CA GLY A 128 -7.21 -1.86 10.50
C GLY A 128 -7.66 -3.06 11.32
N LEU A 129 -7.99 -2.86 12.60
CA LEU A 129 -8.44 -3.93 13.49
C LEU A 129 -9.81 -4.52 13.12
N ARG A 130 -10.69 -3.73 12.50
CA ARG A 130 -12.04 -4.17 12.10
C ARG A 130 -12.05 -5.42 11.24
N VAL A 131 -11.05 -5.58 10.37
CA VAL A 131 -10.88 -6.77 9.53
C VAL A 131 -10.68 -8.02 10.39
N HIS A 132 -9.81 -7.93 11.38
CA HIS A 132 -9.47 -9.04 12.27
C HIS A 132 -10.60 -9.35 13.27
N GLU A 133 -11.29 -8.32 13.77
CA GLU A 133 -12.50 -8.46 14.57
C GLU A 133 -13.58 -9.24 13.82
N ALA A 134 -13.83 -8.86 12.56
CA ALA A 134 -14.82 -9.53 11.72
C ALA A 134 -14.43 -10.99 11.42
N ALA A 135 -13.16 -11.25 11.14
CA ALA A 135 -12.65 -12.60 10.91
C ALA A 135 -12.83 -13.50 12.15
N LEU A 136 -12.49 -12.99 13.33
CA LEU A 136 -12.67 -13.72 14.60
C LEU A 136 -14.15 -13.92 14.93
N LYS A 137 -14.97 -12.88 14.78
CA LYS A 137 -16.43 -12.95 15.00
C LYS A 137 -17.09 -13.98 14.07
N LYS A 138 -16.63 -14.09 12.83
CA LYS A 138 -17.14 -15.09 11.87
C LYS A 138 -16.65 -16.50 12.19
N GLY A 139 -15.57 -16.64 12.97
CA GLY A 139 -14.99 -17.93 13.36
C GLY A 139 -14.20 -18.62 12.26
N VAL A 140 -13.66 -17.85 11.29
CA VAL A 140 -12.82 -18.42 10.23
C VAL A 140 -11.55 -19.05 10.82
N LYS A 141 -11.09 -20.14 10.24
CA LYS A 141 -9.85 -20.82 10.67
C LYS A 141 -8.61 -20.35 9.91
N VAL A 142 -8.82 -19.66 8.79
CA VAL A 142 -7.78 -19.10 7.94
C VAL A 142 -8.17 -17.69 7.53
N THR A 143 -7.24 -16.77 7.64
CA THR A 143 -7.26 -15.40 7.10
C THR A 143 -5.96 -15.14 6.36
N GLY A 144 -5.57 -13.91 6.13
CA GLY A 144 -4.31 -13.62 5.47
C GLY A 144 -4.19 -12.17 5.01
N ALA A 145 -3.46 -11.97 3.94
CA ALA A 145 -3.37 -10.69 3.27
C ALA A 145 -3.43 -10.86 1.74
N THR A 146 -3.88 -9.81 1.07
CA THR A 146 -3.99 -9.73 -0.37
C THR A 146 -3.27 -8.47 -0.86
N VAL A 147 -2.44 -8.60 -1.87
CA VAL A 147 -1.96 -7.48 -2.70
C VAL A 147 -2.76 -7.49 -3.99
N HIS A 148 -3.30 -6.33 -4.35
CA HIS A 148 -4.14 -6.18 -5.53
C HIS A 148 -3.90 -4.82 -6.19
N PHE A 149 -4.20 -4.71 -7.47
CA PHE A 149 -4.30 -3.41 -8.13
C PHE A 149 -5.48 -2.63 -7.58
N VAL A 150 -5.34 -1.30 -7.54
CA VAL A 150 -6.41 -0.41 -7.08
C VAL A 150 -7.19 0.11 -8.27
N ASN A 151 -8.52 0.06 -8.17
CA ASN A 151 -9.46 0.67 -9.09
C ASN A 151 -10.47 1.54 -8.30
N GLU A 152 -11.55 1.97 -8.92
CA GLU A 152 -12.61 2.78 -8.32
C GLU A 152 -13.45 2.07 -7.26
N ILE A 153 -13.39 0.72 -7.21
CA ILE A 153 -14.11 -0.09 -6.24
C ILE A 153 -13.18 -0.41 -5.07
N PRO A 154 -13.51 -0.04 -3.82
CA PRO A 154 -12.71 -0.38 -2.66
C PRO A 154 -12.40 -1.88 -2.60
N ASP A 155 -11.10 -2.22 -2.58
CA ASP A 155 -10.55 -3.58 -2.60
C ASP A 155 -11.05 -4.46 -3.78
N GLY A 156 -11.56 -3.85 -4.86
CA GLY A 156 -12.20 -4.54 -5.99
C GLY A 156 -11.30 -4.80 -7.19
N GLY A 157 -10.03 -4.37 -7.16
CA GLY A 157 -9.12 -4.55 -8.28
C GLY A 157 -8.54 -5.97 -8.37
N GLU A 158 -7.88 -6.24 -9.50
CA GLU A 158 -7.26 -7.53 -9.80
C GLU A 158 -6.24 -7.95 -8.73
N ILE A 159 -6.38 -9.17 -8.25
CA ILE A 159 -5.49 -9.74 -7.22
C ILE A 159 -4.16 -10.11 -7.85
N ILE A 160 -3.08 -9.60 -7.26
CA ILE A 160 -1.70 -9.91 -7.65
C ILE A 160 -1.18 -11.12 -6.85
N MET A 161 -1.37 -11.07 -5.52
CA MET A 161 -0.84 -12.10 -4.63
C MET A 161 -1.65 -12.21 -3.35
N GLN A 162 -1.76 -13.42 -2.84
CA GLN A 162 -2.40 -13.70 -1.55
C GLN A 162 -1.51 -14.61 -0.70
N LYS A 163 -1.55 -14.39 0.61
CA LYS A 163 -0.86 -15.26 1.57
C LYS A 163 -1.76 -15.58 2.76
N ALA A 164 -2.02 -16.86 2.95
CA ALA A 164 -2.86 -17.37 4.04
C ALA A 164 -2.12 -17.41 5.38
N VAL A 165 -2.87 -17.15 6.45
CA VAL A 165 -2.42 -17.20 7.85
C VAL A 165 -3.48 -17.93 8.69
N LYS A 166 -3.04 -18.89 9.50
CA LYS A 166 -3.93 -19.64 10.39
C LYS A 166 -4.39 -18.76 11.56
N VAL A 167 -5.70 -18.75 11.83
CA VAL A 167 -6.28 -18.23 13.05
C VAL A 167 -6.08 -19.27 14.16
N ARG A 168 -5.65 -18.84 15.34
CA ARG A 168 -5.39 -19.71 16.49
C ARG A 168 -6.47 -19.55 17.55
N ASP A 169 -6.69 -20.58 18.31
CA ASP A 169 -7.60 -20.49 19.46
C ASP A 169 -7.02 -19.47 20.46
N GLY A 170 -7.89 -18.61 21.01
CA GLY A 170 -7.50 -17.53 21.91
C GLY A 170 -6.91 -16.28 21.25
N ASP A 171 -6.93 -16.19 19.90
CA ASP A 171 -6.54 -14.94 19.24
C ASP A 171 -7.46 -13.78 19.61
N THR A 172 -6.84 -12.64 19.90
CA THR A 172 -7.50 -11.33 19.89
C THR A 172 -7.31 -10.63 18.54
N PRO A 173 -8.09 -9.60 18.20
CA PRO A 173 -7.87 -8.82 16.97
C PRO A 173 -6.43 -8.34 16.82
N GLU A 174 -5.81 -7.89 17.91
CA GLU A 174 -4.44 -7.36 17.92
C GLU A 174 -3.40 -8.46 17.71
N THR A 175 -3.58 -9.65 18.31
CA THR A 175 -2.65 -10.77 18.13
C THR A 175 -2.73 -11.31 16.72
N LEU A 176 -3.95 -11.40 16.16
CA LEU A 176 -4.18 -11.81 14.79
C LEU A 176 -3.61 -10.79 13.80
N GLN A 177 -3.85 -9.47 14.01
CA GLN A 177 -3.29 -8.40 13.19
C GLN A 177 -1.76 -8.48 13.13
N LYS A 178 -1.10 -8.55 14.28
CA LYS A 178 0.37 -8.66 14.33
C LYS A 178 0.89 -9.89 13.59
N ARG A 179 0.15 -11.00 13.66
CA ARG A 179 0.52 -12.24 12.96
C ARG A 179 0.33 -12.10 11.45
N VAL A 180 -0.80 -11.58 10.98
CA VAL A 180 -1.07 -11.34 9.55
C VAL A 180 -0.05 -10.37 8.98
N MET A 181 0.20 -9.27 9.65
CA MET A 181 1.21 -8.29 9.26
C MET A 181 2.58 -8.94 9.05
N ARG A 182 3.08 -9.69 10.04
CA ARG A 182 4.42 -10.30 10.00
C ARG A 182 4.52 -11.47 9.02
N LEU A 183 3.50 -12.33 8.95
CA LEU A 183 3.57 -13.58 8.18
C LEU A 183 3.04 -13.46 6.76
N ALA A 184 2.20 -12.47 6.48
CA ALA A 184 1.60 -12.25 5.17
C ALA A 184 1.95 -10.88 4.58
N GLU A 185 1.43 -9.77 5.14
CA GLU A 185 1.56 -8.45 4.52
C GLU A 185 3.01 -8.09 4.15
N TRP A 186 3.93 -8.11 5.11
CA TRP A 186 5.33 -7.73 4.86
C TRP A 186 6.01 -8.63 3.84
N LYS A 187 5.64 -9.92 3.82
CA LYS A 187 6.24 -10.89 2.87
C LYS A 187 5.76 -10.68 1.44
N ILE A 188 4.44 -10.47 1.26
CA ILE A 188 3.90 -10.27 -0.10
C ILE A 188 4.21 -8.87 -0.63
N LEU A 189 4.27 -7.84 0.23
CA LEU A 189 4.69 -6.51 -0.17
C LEU A 189 6.14 -6.48 -0.68
N SER A 190 7.04 -7.21 -0.07
CA SER A 190 8.44 -7.26 -0.53
C SER A 190 8.63 -7.98 -1.88
N LEU A 191 7.64 -8.75 -2.32
CA LEU A 191 7.67 -9.50 -3.58
C LEU A 191 7.02 -8.78 -4.77
N ILE A 192 6.48 -7.57 -4.57
CA ILE A 192 5.74 -6.80 -5.59
C ILE A 192 6.61 -6.46 -6.81
N HIS A 193 7.93 -6.38 -6.65
CA HIS A 193 8.87 -6.12 -7.75
C HIS A 193 8.96 -7.25 -8.79
N ILE A 194 8.37 -8.43 -8.52
CA ILE A 194 8.39 -9.58 -9.43
C ILE A 194 7.33 -9.44 -10.54
N SER A 195 6.26 -8.69 -10.30
CA SER A 195 5.30 -8.34 -11.35
C SER A 195 5.78 -7.07 -12.06
N GLU A 196 6.45 -7.23 -13.21
CA GLU A 196 6.83 -6.09 -14.05
C GLU A 196 5.58 -5.21 -14.32
N PRO A 197 5.62 -3.92 -13.97
CA PRO A 197 4.66 -3.00 -14.55
C PRO A 197 4.97 -2.97 -16.05
N THR A 198 4.11 -3.59 -16.87
CA THR A 198 4.21 -3.43 -18.31
C THR A 198 4.09 -1.93 -18.59
N ARG A 199 5.24 -1.30 -18.88
CA ARG A 199 5.28 0.07 -19.35
C ARG A 199 4.40 0.11 -20.60
N PRO A 200 3.37 0.98 -20.68
CA PRO A 200 2.66 1.15 -21.93
C PRO A 200 3.70 1.52 -22.99
N GLU A 201 3.75 0.74 -24.09
CA GLU A 201 4.53 1.12 -25.26
C GLU A 201 4.09 2.53 -25.69
N PRO A 202 5.02 3.45 -25.99
CA PRO A 202 4.63 4.75 -26.51
C PRO A 202 3.82 4.53 -27.78
N ILE A 203 2.61 5.06 -27.81
CA ILE A 203 1.77 5.07 -29.00
C ILE A 203 2.51 5.87 -30.06
N SER A 204 2.98 5.18 -31.08
CA SER A 204 3.61 5.74 -32.28
C SER A 204 2.60 6.45 -33.18
#